data_1c19da7f65061145f35354a27c7c06d9
#
_entry.id   1c19da7f65061145f35354a27c7c06d9
#
_cell.length_a   1.000
_cell.length_b   1.000
_cell.length_c   1.000
_cell.angle_alpha   90.00
_cell.angle_beta   90.00
_cell.angle_gamma   90.00
#
_symmetry.space_group_name_H-M   'P 1'
#
loop_
_entity.id
_entity.type
_entity.pdbx_description
1 polymer ?
#
loop_
_entity_poly.entity_id
_entity_poly.type
_entity_poly.pdbx_seq_one_letter_code
_entity_poly.pdbx_strand_id
1 'polypeptide(L)'
;TYTRQSTYADGDTITSDHTNDEFDQLLAAFAASTGHTHDGTTGEGGPITSLLGTSLTFGNGTAGTDITVTFDGESNDGVFKWMEDEDYFEFSDDLLIASTEKVQFRDTGLYINSSTDGQLDIVADTEVQIAATTVDINGAVDISGNLGVGGNLTVTGTTTFNGGTITMGDAATDNVVFGADVNSSIIPNTDSTFDLGSA
;
A
#
# COMPACT_ATOMS: atom_id res chain seq x y z
N THR A 1 -31.91 24.94 11.37
CA THR A 1 -33.25 24.27 11.37
C THR A 1 -34.32 25.23 10.95
N TYR A 2 -35.19 24.86 9.98
CA TYR A 2 -36.36 25.64 9.65
C TYR A 2 -37.44 25.46 10.71
N THR A 3 -37.94 26.56 11.25
CA THR A 3 -39.09 26.57 12.16
C THR A 3 -40.20 27.41 11.56
N ARG A 4 -41.34 26.81 11.32
CA ARG A 4 -42.51 27.52 10.80
C ARG A 4 -42.92 28.66 11.73
N GLN A 5 -43.01 29.87 11.20
CA GLN A 5 -43.31 31.06 12.00
C GLN A 5 -44.83 31.40 12.04
N SER A 6 -45.58 31.02 11.00
CA SER A 6 -46.97 31.34 10.89
C SER A 6 -47.83 30.12 10.53
N THR A 7 -49.01 30.01 11.13
CA THR A 7 -50.06 29.04 10.77
C THR A 7 -51.31 29.77 10.39
N TYR A 8 -51.85 29.52 9.19
CA TYR A 8 -53.00 30.19 8.65
C TYR A 8 -54.23 29.27 8.58
N ALA A 9 -55.41 29.86 8.80
CA ALA A 9 -56.72 29.23 8.61
C ALA A 9 -57.55 30.02 7.58
N ASP A 10 -58.65 29.41 7.11
CA ASP A 10 -59.54 30.07 6.17
C ASP A 10 -60.10 31.38 6.80
N GLY A 11 -59.95 32.50 6.09
CA GLY A 11 -60.38 33.83 6.52
C GLY A 11 -59.28 34.63 7.23
N ASP A 12 -58.10 34.09 7.47
CA ASP A 12 -57.00 34.84 8.07
C ASP A 12 -56.47 35.92 7.08
N THR A 13 -56.10 37.07 7.65
CA THR A 13 -55.40 38.12 6.88
C THR A 13 -53.89 37.79 6.88
N ILE A 14 -53.36 37.54 5.68
CA ILE A 14 -51.89 37.32 5.52
C ILE A 14 -51.27 38.72 5.34
N THR A 15 -50.33 39.06 6.24
CA THR A 15 -49.55 40.30 6.18
C THR A 15 -48.20 40.08 5.50
N SER A 16 -47.56 41.19 5.10
CA SER A 16 -46.16 41.12 4.58
C SER A 16 -45.21 40.53 5.60
N ASP A 17 -45.41 40.83 6.88
CA ASP A 17 -44.52 40.32 7.94
C ASP A 17 -44.62 38.80 8.08
N HIS A 18 -45.81 38.23 8.05
CA HIS A 18 -46.01 36.78 8.05
C HIS A 18 -45.25 36.07 6.91
N THR A 19 -45.29 36.68 5.71
CA THR A 19 -44.62 36.11 4.53
C THR A 19 -43.09 36.27 4.63
N ASN A 20 -42.63 37.45 5.06
CA ASN A 20 -41.20 37.72 5.21
C ASN A 20 -40.57 36.83 6.28
N ASP A 21 -41.21 36.67 7.46
CA ASP A 21 -40.72 35.84 8.53
C ASP A 21 -40.54 34.38 8.09
N GLU A 22 -41.46 33.82 7.29
CA GLU A 22 -41.31 32.46 6.73
C GLU A 22 -40.15 32.39 5.72
N PHE A 23 -40.00 33.38 4.84
CA PHE A 23 -38.89 33.41 3.88
C PHE A 23 -37.54 33.63 4.59
N ASP A 24 -37.47 34.46 5.62
CA ASP A 24 -36.25 34.69 6.38
C ASP A 24 -35.82 33.42 7.13
N GLN A 25 -36.75 32.65 7.68
CA GLN A 25 -36.49 31.37 8.27
C GLN A 25 -36.01 30.31 7.24
N LEU A 26 -36.64 30.30 6.07
CA LEU A 26 -36.22 29.42 5.00
C LEU A 26 -34.80 29.78 4.52
N LEU A 27 -34.53 31.09 4.34
CA LEU A 27 -33.19 31.56 3.96
C LEU A 27 -32.14 31.22 5.02
N ALA A 28 -32.49 31.41 6.29
CA ALA A 28 -31.62 31.05 7.41
C ALA A 28 -31.28 29.53 7.47
N ALA A 29 -32.22 28.68 7.05
CA ALA A 29 -31.99 27.24 6.97
C ALA A 29 -30.91 26.84 5.97
N PHE A 30 -30.60 27.69 4.99
CA PHE A 30 -29.55 27.49 4.00
C PHE A 30 -28.26 28.31 4.28
N ALA A 31 -28.16 28.96 5.44
CA ALA A 31 -26.99 29.74 5.79
C ALA A 31 -25.77 28.83 5.97
N ALA A 32 -24.60 29.27 5.50
CA ALA A 32 -23.37 28.47 5.43
C ALA A 32 -22.83 27.98 6.80
N SER A 33 -23.12 28.73 7.88
CA SER A 33 -22.60 28.40 9.23
C SER A 33 -23.66 28.04 10.25
N THR A 34 -24.93 28.39 10.01
CA THR A 34 -26.04 28.22 10.95
C THR A 34 -27.26 27.54 10.33
N GLY A 35 -27.15 27.10 9.07
CA GLY A 35 -28.19 26.40 8.34
C GLY A 35 -28.47 24.99 8.87
N HIS A 36 -29.34 24.25 8.18
CA HIS A 36 -29.61 22.86 8.55
C HIS A 36 -28.40 21.96 8.24
N THR A 37 -28.25 20.90 9.00
CA THR A 37 -27.29 19.81 8.82
C THR A 37 -27.98 18.58 8.20
N HIS A 38 -27.20 17.60 7.76
CA HIS A 38 -27.71 16.31 7.29
C HIS A 38 -27.24 15.17 8.22
N ASP A 39 -27.40 15.36 9.50
CA ASP A 39 -26.93 14.44 10.57
C ASP A 39 -28.03 13.51 11.11
N GLY A 40 -29.27 13.63 10.62
CA GLY A 40 -30.40 12.82 11.05
C GLY A 40 -31.11 13.34 12.31
N THR A 41 -30.68 14.46 12.90
CA THR A 41 -31.35 15.10 14.03
C THR A 41 -32.75 15.59 13.65
N THR A 42 -33.71 15.49 14.57
CA THR A 42 -35.10 15.95 14.30
C THR A 42 -35.13 17.43 13.94
N GLY A 43 -35.70 17.74 12.78
CA GLY A 43 -35.82 19.11 12.22
C GLY A 43 -34.61 19.53 11.38
N GLU A 44 -33.60 18.72 11.27
CA GLU A 44 -32.49 18.84 10.31
C GLU A 44 -32.72 17.93 9.08
N GLY A 45 -31.85 17.99 8.10
CA GLY A 45 -31.91 17.08 6.96
C GLY A 45 -31.63 15.64 7.37
N GLY A 46 -32.29 14.68 6.74
CA GLY A 46 -31.93 13.25 6.93
C GLY A 46 -30.51 12.96 6.44
N PRO A 47 -29.88 11.84 6.88
CA PRO A 47 -28.56 11.45 6.41
C PRO A 47 -28.49 11.39 4.88
N ILE A 48 -27.40 11.86 4.30
CA ILE A 48 -27.17 11.73 2.85
C ILE A 48 -26.81 10.27 2.56
N THR A 49 -27.75 9.51 2.01
CA THR A 49 -27.57 8.09 1.71
C THR A 49 -27.03 7.83 0.31
N SER A 50 -27.00 8.86 -0.57
CA SER A 50 -26.56 8.72 -1.96
C SER A 50 -26.06 10.06 -2.50
N LEU A 51 -24.89 10.06 -3.09
CA LEU A 51 -24.31 11.17 -3.84
C LEU A 51 -24.28 10.77 -5.32
N LEU A 52 -25.23 11.28 -6.12
CA LEU A 52 -25.41 10.93 -7.53
C LEU A 52 -24.68 11.95 -8.41
N GLY A 53 -23.43 11.70 -8.70
CA GLY A 53 -22.63 12.53 -9.59
C GLY A 53 -21.49 11.72 -10.19
N THR A 54 -20.85 12.26 -11.23
CA THR A 54 -19.67 11.67 -11.84
C THR A 54 -18.38 12.10 -11.15
N SER A 55 -18.44 13.06 -10.24
CA SER A 55 -17.31 13.55 -9.43
C SER A 55 -17.79 14.07 -8.09
N LEU A 56 -16.92 13.96 -7.09
CA LEU A 56 -17.08 14.54 -5.77
C LEU A 56 -15.76 15.23 -5.42
N THR A 57 -15.81 16.49 -5.04
CA THR A 57 -14.63 17.26 -4.64
C THR A 57 -14.64 17.47 -3.14
N PHE A 58 -13.59 17.07 -2.47
CA PHE A 58 -13.32 17.39 -1.08
C PHE A 58 -12.29 18.52 -1.00
N GLY A 59 -12.50 19.42 -0.04
CA GLY A 59 -11.60 20.56 0.18
C GLY A 59 -12.01 21.81 -0.62
N ASN A 60 -11.36 22.92 -0.28
CA ASN A 60 -11.62 24.25 -0.85
C ASN A 60 -10.39 24.87 -1.54
N GLY A 61 -9.30 24.11 -1.71
CA GLY A 61 -8.06 24.58 -2.32
C GLY A 61 -7.23 25.52 -1.43
N THR A 62 -7.43 25.49 -0.11
CA THR A 62 -6.60 26.26 0.82
C THR A 62 -5.24 25.58 0.99
N ALA A 63 -4.16 26.30 0.66
CA ALA A 63 -2.79 25.79 0.80
C ALA A 63 -2.45 25.40 2.26
N GLY A 64 -1.71 24.33 2.45
CA GLY A 64 -1.27 23.81 3.74
C GLY A 64 -2.40 23.26 4.60
N THR A 65 -3.55 22.93 3.99
CA THR A 65 -4.69 22.36 4.71
C THR A 65 -4.99 20.95 4.23
N ASP A 66 -4.76 19.98 5.10
CA ASP A 66 -5.07 18.59 4.84
C ASP A 66 -6.57 18.35 4.68
N ILE A 67 -6.91 17.42 3.80
CA ILE A 67 -8.29 17.02 3.57
C ILE A 67 -8.53 15.67 4.24
N THR A 68 -9.46 15.62 5.18
CA THR A 68 -9.76 14.43 5.97
C THR A 68 -11.14 13.88 5.64
N VAL A 69 -11.22 12.59 5.40
CA VAL A 69 -12.45 11.80 5.33
C VAL A 69 -12.45 10.82 6.51
N THR A 70 -13.36 11.00 7.44
CA THR A 70 -13.50 10.15 8.62
C THR A 70 -14.64 9.16 8.40
N PHE A 71 -14.38 7.90 8.69
CA PHE A 71 -15.35 6.83 8.81
C PHE A 71 -15.65 6.64 10.30
N ASP A 72 -16.71 7.32 10.78
CA ASP A 72 -17.10 7.39 12.19
C ASP A 72 -17.74 6.06 12.62
N GLY A 73 -17.01 5.28 13.42
CA GLY A 73 -17.43 4.01 13.99
C GLY A 73 -17.91 4.16 15.43
N GLU A 74 -18.51 3.11 16.01
CA GLU A 74 -18.96 3.14 17.41
C GLU A 74 -17.81 3.30 18.43
N SER A 75 -16.67 2.65 18.16
CA SER A 75 -15.55 2.57 19.11
C SER A 75 -14.21 2.95 18.49
N ASN A 76 -14.07 2.80 17.19
CA ASN A 76 -12.85 3.12 16.45
C ASN A 76 -13.23 3.77 15.11
N ASP A 77 -12.58 4.86 14.79
CA ASP A 77 -12.77 5.61 13.56
C ASP A 77 -11.64 5.29 12.59
N GLY A 78 -11.97 5.16 11.31
CA GLY A 78 -10.98 5.09 10.23
C GLY A 78 -10.83 6.44 9.56
N VAL A 79 -9.60 6.81 9.19
CA VAL A 79 -9.33 8.08 8.51
C VAL A 79 -8.56 7.85 7.22
N PHE A 80 -9.07 8.45 6.14
CA PHE A 80 -8.37 8.61 4.87
C PHE A 80 -8.09 10.09 4.65
N LYS A 81 -6.83 10.46 4.52
CA LYS A 81 -6.39 11.83 4.49
C LYS A 81 -5.53 12.12 3.26
N TRP A 82 -5.76 13.26 2.62
CA TRP A 82 -4.81 13.88 1.70
C TRP A 82 -3.93 14.85 2.47
N MET A 83 -2.63 14.56 2.53
CA MET A 83 -1.62 15.41 3.13
C MET A 83 -1.18 16.43 2.09
N GLU A 84 -1.62 17.70 2.23
CA GLU A 84 -1.51 18.70 1.17
C GLU A 84 -0.06 19.16 0.97
N ASP A 85 0.67 19.38 2.05
CA ASP A 85 2.06 19.85 1.99
C ASP A 85 3.04 18.73 1.61
N GLU A 86 2.74 17.48 1.98
CA GLU A 86 3.60 16.31 1.76
C GLU A 86 3.29 15.58 0.45
N ASP A 87 2.17 15.87 -0.21
CA ASP A 87 1.74 15.34 -1.52
C ASP A 87 1.55 13.81 -1.52
N TYR A 88 0.87 13.27 -0.48
CA TYR A 88 0.51 11.84 -0.43
C TYR A 88 -0.81 11.59 0.32
N PHE A 89 -1.34 10.36 0.14
CA PHE A 89 -2.48 9.87 0.91
C PHE A 89 -2.02 9.10 2.16
N GLU A 90 -2.64 9.38 3.31
CA GLU A 90 -2.44 8.69 4.58
C GLU A 90 -3.70 7.90 4.96
N PHE A 91 -3.50 6.68 5.47
CA PHE A 91 -4.53 5.85 6.10
C PHE A 91 -4.19 5.72 7.58
N SER A 92 -5.15 5.95 8.48
CA SER A 92 -4.93 5.80 9.94
C SER A 92 -4.82 4.33 10.37
N ASP A 93 -5.37 3.43 9.56
CA ASP A 93 -5.49 2.01 9.85
C ASP A 93 -4.96 1.15 8.71
N ASP A 94 -4.94 -0.17 8.90
CA ASP A 94 -4.48 -1.13 7.92
C ASP A 94 -5.33 -1.07 6.63
N LEU A 95 -4.66 -1.22 5.48
CA LEU A 95 -5.32 -1.39 4.20
C LEU A 95 -5.38 -2.88 3.84
N LEU A 96 -6.55 -3.50 4.01
CA LEU A 96 -6.79 -4.88 3.60
C LEU A 96 -7.22 -4.94 2.12
N ILE A 97 -6.38 -5.53 1.30
CA ILE A 97 -6.74 -5.92 -0.07
C ILE A 97 -7.35 -7.32 0.00
N ALA A 98 -8.66 -7.41 -0.17
CA ALA A 98 -9.40 -8.66 0.01
C ALA A 98 -9.23 -9.62 -1.18
N SER A 99 -9.30 -10.92 -0.92
CA SER A 99 -9.25 -11.97 -1.95
C SER A 99 -7.94 -11.93 -2.76
N THR A 100 -8.03 -12.11 -4.08
CA THR A 100 -6.90 -12.10 -5.01
C THR A 100 -6.69 -10.75 -5.69
N GLU A 101 -7.35 -9.70 -5.20
CA GLU A 101 -7.20 -8.35 -5.72
C GLU A 101 -5.76 -7.85 -5.59
N LYS A 102 -5.41 -6.85 -6.37
CA LYS A 102 -4.02 -6.41 -6.58
C LYS A 102 -3.81 -4.96 -6.20
N VAL A 103 -2.68 -4.67 -5.59
CA VAL A 103 -2.11 -3.32 -5.60
C VAL A 103 -1.22 -3.21 -6.83
N GLN A 104 -1.67 -2.45 -7.83
CA GLN A 104 -0.97 -2.29 -9.11
C GLN A 104 -0.14 -1.01 -9.13
N PHE A 105 1.03 -1.07 -9.76
CA PHE A 105 1.94 0.06 -9.89
C PHE A 105 2.18 0.33 -11.37
N ARG A 106 1.82 1.52 -11.87
CA ARG A 106 2.03 2.00 -13.22
C ARG A 106 1.22 1.29 -14.30
N ASP A 107 1.15 -0.04 -14.31
CA ASP A 107 0.37 -0.85 -15.23
C ASP A 107 -0.09 -2.16 -14.59
N THR A 108 -0.78 -3.01 -15.34
CA THR A 108 -1.38 -4.23 -14.82
C THR A 108 -0.41 -5.40 -14.65
N GLY A 109 0.82 -5.29 -15.16
CA GLY A 109 1.88 -6.31 -15.07
C GLY A 109 2.71 -6.17 -13.78
N LEU A 110 2.69 -4.99 -13.13
CA LEU A 110 3.43 -4.75 -11.89
C LEU A 110 2.48 -4.68 -10.71
N TYR A 111 2.55 -5.65 -9.80
CA TYR A 111 1.60 -5.71 -8.68
C TYR A 111 2.12 -6.52 -7.49
N ILE A 112 1.45 -6.29 -6.35
CA ILE A 112 1.54 -7.12 -5.15
C ILE A 112 0.14 -7.66 -4.86
N ASN A 113 0.03 -8.96 -4.61
CA ASN A 113 -1.23 -9.59 -4.19
C ASN A 113 -1.00 -10.89 -3.41
N SER A 114 -2.08 -11.56 -3.06
CA SER A 114 -2.08 -12.95 -2.56
C SER A 114 -2.91 -13.79 -3.52
N SER A 115 -2.26 -14.61 -4.34
CA SER A 115 -2.97 -15.50 -5.27
C SER A 115 -3.54 -16.75 -4.60
N THR A 116 -2.96 -17.11 -3.47
CA THR A 116 -3.35 -18.27 -2.65
C THR A 116 -3.19 -17.92 -1.18
N ASP A 117 -4.06 -18.42 -0.30
CA ASP A 117 -3.97 -18.19 1.13
C ASP A 117 -2.59 -18.56 1.69
N GLY A 118 -2.02 -17.65 2.48
CA GLY A 118 -0.68 -17.80 3.06
C GLY A 118 0.49 -17.43 2.12
N GLN A 119 0.22 -16.96 0.90
CA GLN A 119 1.23 -16.57 -0.09
C GLN A 119 1.16 -15.06 -0.36
N LEU A 120 2.31 -14.41 -0.43
CA LEU A 120 2.47 -13.04 -0.93
C LEU A 120 3.26 -13.08 -2.23
N ASP A 121 2.66 -12.60 -3.32
CA ASP A 121 3.26 -12.51 -4.64
C ASP A 121 3.72 -11.08 -4.92
N ILE A 122 4.96 -10.93 -5.37
CA ILE A 122 5.50 -9.68 -5.91
C ILE A 122 5.85 -9.95 -7.36
N VAL A 123 5.14 -9.32 -8.27
CA VAL A 123 5.23 -9.59 -9.71
C VAL A 123 5.67 -8.35 -10.45
N ALA A 124 6.67 -8.52 -11.31
CA ALA A 124 7.17 -7.50 -12.22
C ALA A 124 7.51 -8.11 -13.59
N ASP A 125 7.32 -7.35 -14.65
CA ASP A 125 7.56 -7.80 -16.02
C ASP A 125 9.04 -8.08 -16.30
N THR A 126 9.93 -7.34 -15.66
CA THR A 126 11.37 -7.37 -15.98
C THR A 126 12.22 -7.63 -14.74
N GLU A 127 12.03 -6.88 -13.66
CA GLU A 127 12.93 -6.91 -12.51
C GLU A 127 12.19 -6.51 -11.22
N VAL A 128 12.51 -7.20 -10.14
CA VAL A 128 12.22 -6.76 -8.76
C VAL A 128 13.53 -6.30 -8.15
N GLN A 129 13.69 -4.99 -7.95
CA GLN A 129 14.88 -4.41 -7.33
C GLN A 129 14.65 -4.18 -5.84
N ILE A 130 15.53 -4.74 -5.01
CA ILE A 130 15.54 -4.52 -3.56
C ILE A 130 16.84 -3.79 -3.20
N ALA A 131 16.74 -2.49 -2.92
CA ALA A 131 17.86 -1.66 -2.52
C ALA A 131 17.77 -1.38 -1.01
N ALA A 132 18.56 -2.09 -0.23
CA ALA A 132 18.58 -1.97 1.23
C ALA A 132 20.00 -2.15 1.76
N THR A 133 20.29 -1.62 2.95
CA THR A 133 21.56 -1.88 3.67
C THR A 133 21.69 -3.34 4.02
N THR A 134 20.58 -4.01 4.36
CA THR A 134 20.51 -5.44 4.68
C THR A 134 19.19 -6.00 4.18
N VAL A 135 19.22 -7.18 3.58
CA VAL A 135 18.03 -7.99 3.28
C VAL A 135 18.11 -9.23 4.17
N ASP A 136 17.19 -9.38 5.11
CA ASP A 136 17.12 -10.50 6.04
C ASP A 136 15.99 -11.46 5.60
N ILE A 137 16.35 -12.73 5.35
CA ILE A 137 15.39 -13.76 4.93
C ILE A 137 15.47 -14.91 5.93
N ASN A 138 14.45 -15.01 6.78
CA ASN A 138 14.37 -16.00 7.88
C ASN A 138 13.74 -17.33 7.46
N GLY A 139 13.70 -17.64 6.17
CA GLY A 139 13.16 -18.87 5.62
C GLY A 139 14.10 -19.54 4.64
N ALA A 140 13.67 -20.65 4.07
CA ALA A 140 14.38 -21.27 2.95
C ALA A 140 14.27 -20.38 1.70
N VAL A 141 15.34 -20.32 0.91
CA VAL A 141 15.35 -19.58 -0.36
C VAL A 141 15.48 -20.60 -1.49
N ASP A 142 14.52 -20.58 -2.42
CA ASP A 142 14.56 -21.36 -3.66
C ASP A 142 14.83 -20.43 -4.84
N ILE A 143 15.90 -20.69 -5.58
CA ILE A 143 16.28 -19.90 -6.75
C ILE A 143 16.26 -20.82 -7.97
N SER A 144 15.22 -20.72 -8.78
CA SER A 144 15.05 -21.55 -9.98
C SER A 144 15.98 -21.15 -11.15
N GLY A 145 16.57 -19.96 -11.08
CA GLY A 145 17.54 -19.44 -12.06
C GLY A 145 18.97 -19.42 -11.51
N ASN A 146 19.81 -18.57 -12.06
CA ASN A 146 21.16 -18.37 -11.60
C ASN A 146 21.22 -17.47 -10.37
N LEU A 147 22.07 -17.80 -9.40
CA LEU A 147 22.46 -16.91 -8.31
C LEU A 147 23.77 -16.20 -8.66
N GLY A 148 23.73 -14.87 -8.82
CA GLY A 148 24.93 -14.04 -8.94
C GLY A 148 25.24 -13.37 -7.59
N VAL A 149 26.47 -13.54 -7.08
CA VAL A 149 26.96 -12.88 -5.88
C VAL A 149 28.16 -12.01 -6.26
N GLY A 150 27.97 -10.68 -6.28
CA GLY A 150 29.02 -9.73 -6.64
C GLY A 150 30.04 -9.45 -5.53
N GLY A 151 29.78 -9.91 -4.32
CA GLY A 151 30.67 -9.80 -3.16
C GLY A 151 31.04 -11.16 -2.59
N ASN A 152 31.27 -11.22 -1.28
CA ASN A 152 31.62 -12.47 -0.60
C ASN A 152 30.38 -13.32 -0.34
N LEU A 153 30.48 -14.64 -0.56
CA LEU A 153 29.52 -15.61 -0.08
C LEU A 153 30.09 -16.30 1.17
N THR A 154 29.40 -16.14 2.31
CA THR A 154 29.76 -16.86 3.57
C THR A 154 28.65 -17.85 3.90
N VAL A 155 28.99 -19.11 4.01
CA VAL A 155 28.10 -20.18 4.43
C VAL A 155 28.62 -20.81 5.73
N THR A 156 27.79 -20.73 6.78
CA THR A 156 28.17 -21.31 8.11
C THR A 156 27.77 -22.77 8.27
N GLY A 157 26.89 -23.26 7.39
CA GLY A 157 26.44 -24.65 7.38
C GLY A 157 27.12 -25.49 6.32
N THR A 158 26.53 -26.64 6.00
CA THR A 158 27.02 -27.54 4.95
C THR A 158 26.64 -27.00 3.57
N THR A 159 27.59 -26.98 2.64
CA THR A 159 27.36 -26.71 1.23
C THR A 159 27.41 -27.98 0.43
N THR A 160 26.39 -28.26 -0.38
CA THR A 160 26.35 -29.43 -1.28
C THR A 160 26.20 -28.94 -2.71
N PHE A 161 27.12 -29.37 -3.59
CA PHE A 161 27.02 -29.11 -5.02
C PHE A 161 26.64 -30.42 -5.73
N ASN A 162 25.43 -30.47 -6.28
CA ASN A 162 24.91 -31.65 -6.97
C ASN A 162 25.00 -31.46 -8.50
N GLY A 163 25.95 -32.16 -9.11
CA GLY A 163 26.10 -32.23 -10.57
C GLY A 163 26.87 -31.07 -11.18
N GLY A 164 27.21 -31.23 -12.45
CA GLY A 164 27.92 -30.24 -13.24
C GLY A 164 29.40 -30.07 -12.89
N THR A 165 30.00 -29.04 -13.48
CA THR A 165 31.40 -28.65 -13.24
C THR A 165 31.45 -27.51 -12.23
N ILE A 166 32.32 -27.60 -11.25
CA ILE A 166 32.63 -26.51 -10.34
C ILE A 166 33.92 -25.86 -10.83
N THR A 167 33.82 -24.59 -11.30
CA THR A 167 35.00 -23.81 -11.66
C THR A 167 35.32 -22.85 -10.51
N MET A 168 36.51 -22.88 -10.01
CA MET A 168 36.99 -22.02 -8.93
C MET A 168 38.15 -21.18 -9.43
N GLY A 169 37.94 -19.88 -9.55
CA GLY A 169 38.90 -18.93 -10.09
C GLY A 169 38.87 -18.82 -11.62
N ASP A 170 39.24 -17.65 -12.12
CA ASP A 170 39.34 -17.31 -13.53
C ASP A 170 40.70 -16.72 -13.91
N ALA A 171 41.61 -16.58 -12.93
CA ALA A 171 42.96 -16.06 -13.10
C ALA A 171 44.00 -16.93 -12.38
N ALA A 172 45.23 -16.91 -12.88
CA ALA A 172 46.36 -17.65 -12.29
C ALA A 172 46.75 -17.18 -10.88
N THR A 173 46.21 -16.04 -10.43
CA THR A 173 46.40 -15.49 -9.09
C THR A 173 45.36 -15.96 -8.10
N ASP A 174 44.34 -16.66 -8.54
CA ASP A 174 43.28 -17.16 -7.69
C ASP A 174 43.71 -18.39 -6.92
N ASN A 175 43.23 -18.54 -5.71
CA ASN A 175 43.64 -19.63 -4.82
C ASN A 175 42.43 -20.37 -4.27
N VAL A 176 42.51 -21.69 -4.22
CA VAL A 176 41.62 -22.53 -3.45
C VAL A 176 42.34 -22.93 -2.16
N VAL A 177 41.85 -22.46 -1.01
CA VAL A 177 42.44 -22.73 0.29
C VAL A 177 41.57 -23.73 1.06
N PHE A 178 42.11 -24.87 1.39
CA PHE A 178 41.47 -25.85 2.28
C PHE A 178 41.98 -25.62 3.72
N GLY A 179 41.09 -25.09 4.57
CA GLY A 179 41.36 -24.92 6.00
C GLY A 179 41.05 -26.20 6.83
N ALA A 180 40.59 -27.26 6.17
CA ALA A 180 40.25 -28.57 6.76
C ALA A 180 40.84 -29.70 5.93
N ASP A 181 40.83 -30.90 6.48
CA ASP A 181 41.32 -32.09 5.78
C ASP A 181 40.41 -32.46 4.60
N VAL A 182 41.02 -32.88 3.49
CA VAL A 182 40.32 -33.48 2.35
C VAL A 182 40.13 -34.99 2.64
N ASN A 183 38.90 -35.37 2.96
CA ASN A 183 38.54 -36.74 3.33
C ASN A 183 38.18 -37.63 2.11
N SER A 184 38.84 -37.39 0.98
CA SER A 184 38.68 -38.19 -0.25
C SER A 184 39.95 -38.10 -1.10
N SER A 185 40.16 -39.07 -2.03
CA SER A 185 41.22 -38.94 -3.02
C SER A 185 40.92 -37.81 -4.01
N ILE A 186 41.91 -36.96 -4.28
CA ILE A 186 41.89 -36.01 -5.38
C ILE A 186 42.55 -36.69 -6.58
N ILE A 187 41.77 -37.08 -7.56
CA ILE A 187 42.22 -37.83 -8.74
C ILE A 187 42.07 -36.98 -9.98
N PRO A 188 43.14 -36.60 -10.69
CA PRO A 188 43.06 -35.93 -11.96
C PRO A 188 42.25 -36.75 -12.98
N ASN A 189 41.42 -36.11 -13.77
CA ASN A 189 40.51 -36.76 -14.74
C ASN A 189 41.26 -37.51 -15.85
N THR A 190 42.46 -37.05 -16.25
CA THR A 190 43.29 -37.66 -17.27
C THR A 190 44.69 -37.80 -16.75
N ASP A 191 45.18 -39.07 -16.71
CA ASP A 191 46.53 -39.40 -16.28
C ASP A 191 47.58 -38.72 -17.14
N SER A 192 48.67 -38.26 -16.53
CA SER A 192 49.81 -37.59 -17.15
C SER A 192 49.46 -36.26 -17.90
N THR A 193 48.27 -35.73 -17.76
CA THR A 193 47.85 -34.47 -18.35
C THR A 193 47.65 -33.38 -17.30
N PHE A 194 47.14 -33.74 -16.15
CA PHE A 194 46.89 -32.84 -15.03
C PHE A 194 47.62 -33.32 -13.79
N ASP A 195 48.44 -32.48 -13.19
CA ASP A 195 49.22 -32.77 -11.99
C ASP A 195 48.67 -32.01 -10.77
N LEU A 196 48.83 -32.58 -9.58
CA LEU A 196 48.62 -31.94 -8.30
C LEU A 196 49.93 -31.29 -7.84
N GLY A 197 50.22 -30.12 -8.37
CA GLY A 197 51.40 -29.34 -8.06
C GLY A 197 52.42 -29.31 -9.22
N SER A 198 53.37 -28.37 -9.11
CA SER A 198 54.51 -28.29 -10.04
C SER A 198 55.76 -28.90 -9.42
N ALA A 199 56.57 -29.53 -10.20
CA ALA A 199 57.94 -29.91 -9.83
C ALA A 199 58.82 -28.69 -9.61
#